data_5e972cfb3b823bea984399ceecb8111a
#
_entry.id   5e972cfb3b823bea984399ceecb8111a
#
_cell.length_a   1.000
_cell.length_b   1.000
_cell.length_c   1.000
_cell.angle_alpha   90.00
_cell.angle_beta   90.00
_cell.angle_gamma   90.00
#
_symmetry.space_group_name_H-M   'P 1'
#
loop_
_entity.id
_entity.type
_entity.pdbx_description
1 polymer ?
#
loop_
_entity_poly.entity_id
_entity_poly.type
_entity_poly.pdbx_seq_one_letter_code
_entity_poly.pdbx_strand_id
1 'polypeptide(L)'
;MPSEPIESIETTITVDIDTTGLEEVIDTLKEDPTGSLFTDLISDLESKKNECTAKSDEFATRLGERLEIIQKDTILSRGHYTPEPLKRSGEGHMADSVMSQHPGVGVFKTGATSHSLEGYPYPQVIEYGSKYYAGDPYVQDTIDELDEMADDLIDDVLGDFI
;
A
#
# COMPACT_ATOMS: atom_id res chain seq x y z
N MET A 1 7.84 -2.24 33.35
CA MET A 1 8.45 -2.12 32.03
C MET A 1 7.79 -0.98 31.28
N PRO A 2 8.56 -0.06 30.72
CA PRO A 2 7.97 0.87 29.80
C PRO A 2 7.39 0.03 28.65
N SER A 3 6.10 0.18 28.39
CA SER A 3 5.48 -0.41 27.22
C SER A 3 6.10 0.24 25.99
N GLU A 4 6.65 -0.55 25.09
CA GLU A 4 7.01 -0.05 23.77
C GLU A 4 5.76 0.56 23.12
N PRO A 5 5.92 1.64 22.33
CA PRO A 5 4.81 2.21 21.62
C PRO A 5 4.17 1.11 20.77
N ILE A 6 2.85 0.99 20.88
CA ILE A 6 2.09 0.04 20.09
C ILE A 6 2.11 0.52 18.67
N GLU A 7 2.85 -0.20 17.83
CA GLU A 7 2.81 0.04 16.40
C GLU A 7 1.55 -0.61 15.83
N SER A 8 0.79 0.15 15.06
CA SER A 8 -0.28 -0.41 14.25
C SER A 8 0.30 -1.42 13.25
N ILE A 9 -0.43 -2.48 12.99
CA ILE A 9 -0.02 -3.42 11.94
C ILE A 9 -0.33 -2.81 10.59
N GLU A 10 0.70 -2.41 9.86
CA GLU A 10 0.58 -1.74 8.57
C GLU A 10 1.19 -2.57 7.46
N THR A 11 0.48 -2.61 6.33
CA THR A 11 1.04 -3.10 5.07
C THR A 11 1.42 -1.91 4.21
N THR A 12 2.67 -1.86 3.79
CA THR A 12 3.18 -0.83 2.87
C THR A 12 3.25 -1.40 1.46
N ILE A 13 2.58 -0.73 0.53
CA ILE A 13 2.66 -1.01 -0.90
C ILE A 13 3.55 0.05 -1.51
N THR A 14 4.60 -0.37 -2.20
CA THR A 14 5.49 0.51 -2.95
C THR A 14 5.49 0.07 -4.41
N VAL A 15 5.18 0.99 -5.30
CA VAL A 15 5.21 0.77 -6.75
C VAL A 15 6.17 1.76 -7.37
N ASP A 16 7.14 1.25 -8.08
CA ASP A 16 8.11 2.04 -8.83
C ASP A 16 8.26 1.46 -10.23
N ILE A 17 8.01 2.29 -11.24
CA ILE A 17 8.29 1.94 -12.63
C ILE A 17 9.71 2.37 -12.92
N ASP A 18 10.57 1.42 -13.27
CA ASP A 18 11.98 1.69 -13.57
C ASP A 18 12.12 2.55 -14.84
N THR A 19 12.53 3.79 -14.64
CA THR A 19 12.76 4.78 -15.71
C THR A 19 14.23 4.99 -16.02
N THR A 20 15.14 4.18 -15.48
CA THR A 20 16.59 4.34 -15.66
C THR A 20 16.99 4.36 -17.13
N GLY A 21 16.42 3.49 -17.95
CA GLY A 21 16.67 3.47 -19.39
C GLY A 21 16.26 4.75 -20.11
N LEU A 22 15.10 5.33 -19.73
CA LEU A 22 14.66 6.62 -20.27
C LEU A 22 15.59 7.76 -19.83
N GLU A 23 16.01 7.77 -18.58
CA GLU A 23 16.93 8.78 -18.05
C GLU A 23 18.28 8.76 -18.78
N GLU A 24 18.83 7.57 -19.01
CA GLU A 24 20.09 7.40 -19.76
C GLU A 24 19.99 7.91 -21.20
N VAL A 25 18.90 7.62 -21.89
CA VAL A 25 18.65 8.13 -23.25
C VAL A 25 18.52 9.65 -23.26
N ILE A 26 17.75 10.22 -22.34
CA ILE A 26 17.58 11.66 -22.21
C ILE A 26 18.93 12.35 -21.98
N ASP A 27 19.73 11.85 -21.05
CA ASP A 27 21.05 12.41 -20.73
C ASP A 27 22.00 12.33 -21.92
N THR A 28 22.00 11.20 -22.63
CA THR A 28 22.81 11.02 -23.84
C THR A 28 22.42 12.05 -24.92
N LEU A 29 21.14 12.28 -25.14
CA LEU A 29 20.66 13.25 -26.12
C LEU A 29 21.01 14.70 -25.73
N LYS A 30 20.96 15.04 -24.44
CA LYS A 30 21.32 16.35 -23.93
C LYS A 30 22.83 16.67 -24.07
N GLU A 31 23.67 15.64 -23.93
CA GLU A 31 25.12 15.75 -24.02
C GLU A 31 25.64 15.84 -25.46
N ASP A 32 24.81 15.44 -26.45
CA ASP A 32 25.18 15.51 -27.87
C ASP A 32 25.39 16.96 -28.32
N PRO A 33 26.50 17.31 -29.00
CA PRO A 33 26.71 18.63 -29.51
C PRO A 33 25.62 19.13 -30.48
N THR A 34 24.87 18.20 -31.07
CA THR A 34 23.72 18.50 -31.94
C THR A 34 22.39 18.40 -31.18
N GLY A 35 22.42 18.40 -29.85
CA GLY A 35 21.25 18.19 -28.97
C GLY A 35 20.09 19.16 -29.23
N SER A 36 20.34 20.32 -29.79
CA SER A 36 19.28 21.26 -30.20
C SER A 36 18.37 20.72 -31.30
N LEU A 37 18.80 19.69 -32.06
CA LEU A 37 18.00 19.01 -33.06
C LEU A 37 17.03 18.00 -32.42
N PHE A 38 17.27 17.60 -31.19
CA PHE A 38 16.49 16.58 -30.46
C PHE A 38 15.61 17.19 -29.37
N THR A 39 15.40 18.49 -29.35
CA THR A 39 14.64 19.19 -28.29
C THR A 39 13.24 18.61 -28.15
N ASP A 40 12.53 18.36 -29.26
CA ASP A 40 11.18 17.78 -29.21
C ASP A 40 11.19 16.33 -28.71
N LEU A 41 12.17 15.54 -29.12
CA LEU A 41 12.33 14.17 -28.67
C LEU A 41 12.63 14.11 -27.17
N ILE A 42 13.53 14.96 -26.68
CA ILE A 42 13.85 15.07 -25.25
C ILE A 42 12.60 15.42 -24.46
N SER A 43 11.83 16.39 -24.93
CA SER A 43 10.56 16.80 -24.28
C SER A 43 9.57 15.63 -24.24
N ASP A 44 9.42 14.87 -25.30
CA ASP A 44 8.53 13.72 -25.37
C ASP A 44 8.96 12.62 -24.41
N LEU A 45 10.26 12.34 -24.29
CA LEU A 45 10.81 11.34 -23.36
C LEU A 45 10.66 11.78 -21.91
N GLU A 46 10.86 13.05 -21.59
CA GLU A 46 10.64 13.61 -20.26
C GLU A 46 9.15 13.52 -19.87
N SER A 47 8.25 13.79 -20.81
CA SER A 47 6.81 13.62 -20.61
C SER A 47 6.47 12.17 -20.32
N LYS A 48 7.04 11.22 -21.06
CA LYS A 48 6.85 9.78 -20.84
C LYS A 48 7.33 9.34 -19.46
N LYS A 49 8.48 9.86 -19.02
CA LYS A 49 8.99 9.60 -17.67
C LYS A 49 8.03 10.10 -16.60
N ASN A 50 7.46 11.29 -16.76
CA ASN A 50 6.46 11.85 -15.85
C ASN A 50 5.17 11.00 -15.82
N GLU A 51 4.74 10.49 -16.97
CA GLU A 51 3.62 9.56 -17.06
C GLU A 51 3.90 8.27 -16.28
N CYS A 52 5.11 7.72 -16.33
CA CYS A 52 5.50 6.56 -15.54
C CYS A 52 5.34 6.82 -14.04
N THR A 53 5.76 7.99 -13.57
CA THR A 53 5.61 8.38 -12.17
C THR A 53 4.13 8.44 -11.78
N ALA A 54 3.28 9.05 -12.61
CA ALA A 54 1.84 9.12 -12.36
C ALA A 54 1.18 7.74 -12.36
N LYS A 55 1.61 6.85 -13.23
CA LYS A 55 1.10 5.46 -13.29
C LYS A 55 1.53 4.63 -12.08
N SER A 56 2.76 4.81 -11.60
CA SER A 56 3.21 4.17 -10.35
C SER A 56 2.32 4.57 -9.18
N ASP A 57 2.00 5.85 -9.08
CA ASP A 57 1.15 6.38 -8.02
C ASP A 57 -0.30 5.87 -8.14
N GLU A 58 -0.86 5.88 -9.33
CA GLU A 58 -2.19 5.34 -9.60
C GLU A 58 -2.28 3.86 -9.22
N PHE A 59 -1.27 3.07 -9.60
CA PHE A 59 -1.26 1.64 -9.30
C PHE A 59 -1.13 1.38 -7.80
N ALA A 60 -0.23 2.07 -7.11
CA ALA A 60 -0.09 1.96 -5.65
C ALA A 60 -1.39 2.31 -4.93
N THR A 61 -2.07 3.38 -5.35
CA THR A 61 -3.34 3.81 -4.79
C THR A 61 -4.43 2.78 -5.00
N ARG A 62 -4.58 2.24 -6.19
CA ARG A 62 -5.59 1.20 -6.48
C ARG A 62 -5.35 -0.08 -5.71
N LEU A 63 -4.10 -0.54 -5.61
CA LEU A 63 -3.74 -1.70 -4.79
C LEU A 63 -4.05 -1.44 -3.32
N GLY A 64 -3.68 -0.27 -2.81
CA GLY A 64 -3.90 0.11 -1.42
C GLY A 64 -5.38 0.21 -1.04
N GLU A 65 -6.18 0.85 -1.88
CA GLU A 65 -7.64 0.93 -1.69
C GLU A 65 -8.29 -0.46 -1.71
N ARG A 66 -7.82 -1.31 -2.59
CA ARG A 66 -8.31 -2.69 -2.67
C ARG A 66 -7.93 -3.48 -1.42
N LEU A 67 -6.69 -3.34 -0.96
CA LEU A 67 -6.23 -3.99 0.27
C LEU A 67 -7.03 -3.53 1.48
N GLU A 68 -7.34 -2.25 1.58
CA GLU A 68 -8.19 -1.71 2.66
C GLU A 68 -9.55 -2.39 2.68
N ILE A 69 -10.21 -2.53 1.54
CA ILE A 69 -11.50 -3.19 1.43
C ILE A 69 -11.39 -4.67 1.82
N ILE A 70 -10.41 -5.38 1.29
CA ILE A 70 -10.20 -6.80 1.59
C ILE A 70 -9.91 -7.01 3.07
N GLN A 71 -9.10 -6.16 3.69
CA GLN A 71 -8.83 -6.26 5.12
C GLN A 71 -10.07 -6.04 5.97
N LYS A 72 -10.86 -5.01 5.68
CA LYS A 72 -12.13 -4.77 6.38
C LYS A 72 -13.07 -5.96 6.28
N ASP A 73 -13.26 -6.47 5.07
CA ASP A 73 -14.14 -7.61 4.83
C ASP A 73 -13.66 -8.88 5.52
N THR A 74 -12.36 -9.12 5.52
CA THR A 74 -11.74 -10.27 6.18
C THR A 74 -11.90 -10.19 7.70
N ILE A 75 -11.66 -9.05 8.29
CA ILE A 75 -11.86 -8.81 9.73
C ILE A 75 -13.31 -9.09 10.11
N LEU A 76 -14.26 -8.60 9.34
CA LEU A 76 -15.69 -8.81 9.58
C LEU A 76 -16.10 -10.29 9.40
N SER A 77 -15.68 -10.92 8.30
CA SER A 77 -16.06 -12.30 7.97
C SER A 77 -15.48 -13.33 8.94
N ARG A 78 -14.30 -13.06 9.49
CA ARG A 78 -13.63 -13.92 10.48
C ARG A 78 -14.02 -13.60 11.91
N GLY A 79 -14.87 -12.58 12.14
CA GLY A 79 -15.32 -12.20 13.46
C GLY A 79 -14.25 -11.50 14.32
N HIS A 80 -13.21 -10.98 13.72
CA HIS A 80 -12.16 -10.22 14.40
C HIS A 80 -12.55 -8.76 14.60
N TYR A 81 -13.69 -8.55 15.21
CA TYR A 81 -14.16 -7.22 15.55
C TYR A 81 -14.26 -7.08 17.07
N THR A 82 -14.08 -5.86 17.52
CA THR A 82 -14.35 -5.51 18.90
C THR A 82 -15.86 -5.27 19.04
N PRO A 83 -16.64 -6.21 19.60
CA PRO A 83 -18.08 -6.04 19.66
C PRO A 83 -18.47 -4.91 20.61
N GLU A 84 -19.48 -4.14 20.24
CA GLU A 84 -20.15 -3.25 21.15
C GLU A 84 -20.91 -4.06 22.23
N PRO A 85 -20.87 -3.69 23.50
CA PRO A 85 -20.18 -2.56 24.08
C PRO A 85 -18.88 -2.96 24.80
N LEU A 86 -17.80 -3.22 24.10
CA LEU A 86 -16.52 -3.40 24.77
C LEU A 86 -15.95 -2.04 25.20
N LYS A 87 -16.28 -1.66 26.40
CA LYS A 87 -15.71 -0.48 27.06
C LYS A 87 -14.18 -0.48 27.17
N ARG A 88 -13.53 -1.49 26.62
CA ARG A 88 -12.08 -1.67 26.64
C ARG A 88 -11.38 -1.27 25.36
N SER A 89 -12.11 -1.02 24.29
CA SER A 89 -11.54 -0.53 23.06
C SER A 89 -11.49 0.99 23.06
N GLY A 90 -10.31 1.55 22.86
CA GLY A 90 -10.13 2.98 22.71
C GLY A 90 -10.61 3.52 21.36
N GLU A 91 -10.72 2.65 20.35
CA GLU A 91 -10.91 3.02 18.95
C GLU A 91 -12.14 2.36 18.29
N GLY A 92 -12.99 1.70 19.07
CA GLY A 92 -14.18 1.06 18.54
C GLY A 92 -13.91 -0.24 17.81
N HIS A 93 -14.66 -0.50 16.76
CA HIS A 93 -14.62 -1.74 16.01
C HIS A 93 -13.31 -1.89 15.22
N MET A 94 -12.69 -3.06 15.25
CA MET A 94 -11.41 -3.29 14.59
C MET A 94 -11.48 -3.04 13.07
N ALA A 95 -12.56 -3.44 12.41
CA ALA A 95 -12.73 -3.18 10.98
C ALA A 95 -12.82 -1.68 10.67
N ASP A 96 -13.43 -0.90 11.56
CA ASP A 96 -13.54 0.55 11.42
C ASP A 96 -12.21 1.26 11.68
N SER A 97 -11.26 0.58 12.34
CA SER A 97 -9.93 1.10 12.61
C SER A 97 -8.95 0.93 11.45
N VAL A 98 -9.33 0.23 10.39
CA VAL A 98 -8.48 0.11 9.20
C VAL A 98 -8.37 1.47 8.54
N MET A 99 -7.16 1.99 8.53
CA MET A 99 -6.82 3.31 8.00
C MET A 99 -5.81 3.18 6.88
N SER A 100 -5.90 4.12 5.96
CA SER A 100 -4.96 4.20 4.85
C SER A 100 -4.28 5.56 4.81
N GLN A 101 -3.02 5.56 4.38
CA GLN A 101 -2.21 6.74 4.18
C GLN A 101 -1.50 6.66 2.85
N HIS A 102 -1.33 7.82 2.22
CA HIS A 102 -0.58 7.98 0.98
C HIS A 102 0.63 8.90 1.25
N PRO A 103 1.71 8.35 1.85
CA PRO A 103 2.81 9.18 2.34
C PRO A 103 3.70 9.76 1.25
N GLY A 104 3.62 9.26 0.02
CA GLY A 104 4.42 9.73 -1.09
C GLY A 104 3.99 9.11 -2.40
N VAL A 105 4.59 9.55 -3.49
CA VAL A 105 4.31 9.03 -4.83
C VAL A 105 4.64 7.54 -4.91
N GLY A 106 3.70 6.74 -5.37
CA GLY A 106 3.86 5.30 -5.50
C GLY A 106 3.88 4.54 -4.17
N VAL A 107 3.54 5.19 -3.05
CA VAL A 107 3.54 4.56 -1.73
C VAL A 107 2.17 4.66 -1.08
N PHE A 108 1.66 3.54 -0.63
CA PHE A 108 0.38 3.46 0.07
C PHE A 108 0.54 2.56 1.30
N LYS A 109 -0.03 2.98 2.42
CA LYS A 109 -0.04 2.20 3.67
C LYS A 109 -1.46 1.96 4.12
N THR A 110 -1.75 0.74 4.54
CA THR A 110 -3.03 0.40 5.14
C THR A 110 -2.86 -0.59 6.29
N GLY A 111 -3.70 -0.49 7.30
CA GLY A 111 -3.67 -1.36 8.45
C GLY A 111 -4.71 -1.01 9.50
N ALA A 112 -5.01 -1.99 10.35
CA ALA A 112 -5.88 -1.82 11.50
C ALA A 112 -5.12 -1.20 12.68
N THR A 113 -5.74 -0.23 13.33
CA THR A 113 -5.11 0.57 14.38
C THR A 113 -5.77 0.39 15.75
N SER A 114 -6.79 -0.46 15.87
CA SER A 114 -7.51 -0.64 17.12
C SER A 114 -6.62 -1.14 18.26
N HIS A 115 -6.89 -0.68 19.45
CA HIS A 115 -6.19 -1.10 20.66
C HIS A 115 -7.14 -1.01 21.86
N SER A 116 -6.80 -1.68 22.97
CA SER A 116 -7.52 -1.52 24.21
C SER A 116 -7.23 -0.16 24.85
N LEU A 117 -8.07 0.23 25.82
CA LEU A 117 -7.80 1.44 26.63
C LEU A 117 -6.43 1.37 27.35
N GLU A 118 -5.94 0.17 27.62
CA GLU A 118 -4.62 -0.08 28.21
C GLU A 118 -3.51 -0.19 27.16
N GLY A 119 -3.84 0.02 25.87
CA GLY A 119 -2.89 -0.03 24.79
C GLY A 119 -2.60 -1.44 24.25
N TYR A 120 -3.47 -2.41 24.45
CA TYR A 120 -3.28 -3.76 23.93
C TYR A 120 -3.52 -3.81 22.41
N PRO A 121 -2.54 -4.29 21.63
CA PRO A 121 -2.60 -4.21 20.16
C PRO A 121 -3.38 -5.38 19.57
N TYR A 122 -4.69 -5.32 19.53
CA TYR A 122 -5.54 -6.38 18.99
C TYR A 122 -5.15 -6.85 17.58
N PRO A 123 -4.90 -5.95 16.60
CA PRO A 123 -4.60 -6.39 15.25
C PRO A 123 -3.36 -7.26 15.16
N GLN A 124 -2.30 -6.90 15.88
CA GLN A 124 -1.05 -7.67 15.89
C GLN A 124 -1.21 -9.01 16.59
N VAL A 125 -1.96 -9.04 17.68
CA VAL A 125 -2.22 -10.30 18.42
C VAL A 125 -3.06 -11.25 17.59
N ILE A 126 -4.02 -10.76 16.85
CA ILE A 126 -4.81 -11.59 15.94
C ILE A 126 -3.94 -12.15 14.83
N GLU A 127 -3.11 -11.33 14.20
CA GLU A 127 -2.21 -11.75 13.13
C GLU A 127 -1.18 -12.78 13.60
N TYR A 128 -0.46 -12.46 14.67
CA TYR A 128 0.70 -13.25 15.10
C TYR A 128 0.43 -14.20 16.25
N GLY A 129 -0.70 -14.03 16.93
CA GLY A 129 -1.02 -14.79 18.12
C GLY A 129 -0.35 -14.28 19.39
N SER A 130 -0.62 -14.98 20.47
CA SER A 130 -0.08 -14.71 21.79
C SER A 130 0.16 -16.02 22.52
N LYS A 131 0.61 -15.96 23.78
CA LYS A 131 0.71 -17.13 24.63
C LYS A 131 -0.59 -17.92 24.74
N TYR A 132 -1.73 -17.25 24.63
CA TYR A 132 -3.07 -17.84 24.82
C TYR A 132 -3.90 -17.94 23.54
N TYR A 133 -3.40 -17.46 22.43
CA TYR A 133 -4.10 -17.40 21.16
C TYR A 133 -3.17 -17.79 20.01
N ALA A 134 -3.60 -18.73 19.20
CA ALA A 134 -2.76 -19.29 18.12
C ALA A 134 -2.48 -18.32 16.97
N GLY A 135 -3.23 -17.23 16.90
CA GLY A 135 -3.16 -16.30 15.79
C GLY A 135 -3.99 -16.73 14.59
N ASP A 136 -4.35 -15.74 13.79
CA ASP A 136 -4.99 -15.89 12.49
C ASP A 136 -4.33 -14.87 11.55
N PRO A 137 -3.54 -15.31 10.57
CA PRO A 137 -2.75 -14.43 9.73
C PRO A 137 -3.61 -13.70 8.68
N TYR A 138 -4.59 -12.93 9.13
CA TYR A 138 -5.53 -12.23 8.26
C TYR A 138 -4.84 -11.20 7.35
N VAL A 139 -3.81 -10.52 7.83
CA VAL A 139 -3.05 -9.56 7.02
C VAL A 139 -2.32 -10.29 5.90
N GLN A 140 -1.60 -11.36 6.23
CA GLN A 140 -0.89 -12.15 5.22
C GLN A 140 -1.85 -12.75 4.19
N ASP A 141 -2.98 -13.26 4.63
CA ASP A 141 -4.00 -13.83 3.73
C ASP A 141 -4.58 -12.77 2.79
N THR A 142 -4.79 -11.53 3.28
CA THR A 142 -5.26 -10.44 2.43
C THR A 142 -4.19 -9.95 1.45
N ILE A 143 -2.92 -10.01 1.81
CA ILE A 143 -1.80 -9.73 0.90
C ILE A 143 -1.75 -10.78 -0.21
N ASP A 144 -1.89 -12.07 0.14
CA ASP A 144 -1.90 -13.17 -0.82
C ASP A 144 -3.09 -13.05 -1.79
N GLU A 145 -4.26 -12.67 -1.29
CA GLU A 145 -5.44 -12.39 -2.13
C GLU A 145 -5.20 -11.21 -3.07
N LEU A 146 -4.54 -10.15 -2.59
CA LEU A 146 -4.19 -9.00 -3.40
C LEU A 146 -3.21 -9.38 -4.52
N ASP A 147 -2.23 -10.23 -4.23
CA ASP A 147 -1.26 -10.73 -5.22
C ASP A 147 -1.95 -11.46 -6.38
N GLU A 148 -2.98 -12.24 -6.09
CA GLU A 148 -3.77 -12.92 -7.12
C GLU A 148 -4.50 -11.95 -8.07
N MET A 149 -4.80 -10.75 -7.58
CA MET A 149 -5.51 -9.71 -8.33
C MET A 149 -4.56 -8.69 -8.99
N ALA A 150 -3.29 -8.70 -8.63
CA ALA A 150 -2.34 -7.67 -9.04
C ALA A 150 -2.16 -7.63 -10.56
N ASP A 151 -2.13 -8.78 -11.22
CA ASP A 151 -1.97 -8.86 -12.68
C ASP A 151 -3.13 -8.18 -13.42
N ASP A 152 -4.37 -8.39 -12.97
CA ASP A 152 -5.55 -7.74 -13.55
C ASP A 152 -5.50 -6.23 -13.35
N LEU A 153 -5.05 -5.77 -12.18
CA LEU A 153 -4.87 -4.35 -11.88
C LEU A 153 -3.74 -3.72 -12.70
N ILE A 154 -2.67 -4.46 -12.96
CA ILE A 154 -1.59 -4.03 -13.86
C ILE A 154 -2.15 -3.79 -15.26
N ASP A 155 -2.93 -4.73 -15.79
CA ASP A 155 -3.54 -4.61 -17.10
C ASP A 155 -4.50 -3.41 -17.18
N ASP A 156 -5.28 -3.17 -16.14
CA ASP A 156 -6.21 -2.02 -16.07
C ASP A 156 -5.48 -0.67 -16.06
N VAL A 157 -4.38 -0.57 -15.32
CA VAL A 157 -3.66 0.70 -15.16
C VAL A 157 -2.65 0.95 -16.26
N LEU A 158 -1.95 -0.11 -16.69
CA LEU A 158 -0.80 -0.02 -17.59
C LEU A 158 -1.07 -0.58 -18.98
N GLY A 159 -2.18 -1.30 -19.21
CA GLY A 159 -2.45 -1.98 -20.47
C GLY A 159 -2.38 -1.08 -21.70
N ASP A 160 -2.93 0.13 -21.62
CA ASP A 160 -2.89 1.13 -22.70
C ASP A 160 -1.60 1.96 -22.72
N PHE A 161 -0.77 1.85 -21.68
CA PHE A 161 0.45 2.62 -21.52
C PHE A 161 1.67 1.92 -22.11
N ILE A 162 1.69 0.61 -22.02
CA ILE A 162 2.71 -0.27 -22.60
C ILE A 162 2.08 -1.06 -23.76
#